data_4d3cb25223e9e5b3d53c102ed5f4dc0f
#
_entry.id   4d3cb25223e9e5b3d53c102ed5f4dc0f
#
_cell.length_a   1.000
_cell.length_b   1.000
_cell.length_c   1.000
_cell.angle_alpha   90.00
_cell.angle_beta   90.00
_cell.angle_gamma   90.00
#
_symmetry.space_group_name_H-M   'P 1'
#
loop_
_entity.id
_entity.type
_entity.pdbx_description
1 polymer ?
#
loop_
_entity_poly.entity_id
_entity_poly.type
_entity_poly.pdbx_seq_one_letter_code
_entity_poly.pdbx_strand_id
1 'polypeptide(L)'
;MWGGRLSDAFNIINGHKVYLDLFGGSGFISNTIKKQNPQSRVIWNDFDNYNHRLELIPQTNIVHQYLTKLFENIPNGKNVRSYPDIFTELNVYLQKLPEDSDWITIGSWLLFSGKYAANKTDLIEKINQSCWNNL
;
A
#
# COMPACT_ATOMS: atom_id res chain seq x y z
N MET A 1 -6.35 -7.69 20.85
CA MET A 1 -7.16 -8.90 21.11
C MET A 1 -7.21 -9.90 19.93
N TRP A 2 -6.38 -9.75 18.90
CA TRP A 2 -6.24 -10.70 17.78
C TRP A 2 -5.10 -11.72 17.98
N GLY A 3 -4.18 -11.48 18.90
CA GLY A 3 -2.99 -12.33 19.11
C GLY A 3 -3.28 -13.76 19.56
N GLY A 4 -4.31 -13.98 20.39
CA GLY A 4 -4.64 -15.31 20.88
C GLY A 4 -5.13 -16.27 19.80
N ARG A 5 -6.01 -15.81 18.90
CA ARG A 5 -6.56 -16.63 17.82
C ARG A 5 -5.54 -17.02 16.76
N LEU A 6 -4.59 -16.13 16.46
CA LEU A 6 -3.49 -16.46 15.55
C LEU A 6 -2.55 -17.50 16.16
N SER A 7 -2.21 -17.37 17.46
CA SER A 7 -1.40 -18.35 18.19
C SER A 7 -2.04 -19.73 18.17
N ASP A 8 -3.36 -19.82 18.40
CA ASP A 8 -4.09 -21.08 18.40
C ASP A 8 -4.12 -21.72 17.00
N ALA A 9 -4.31 -20.90 15.95
CA ALA A 9 -4.25 -21.36 14.56
C ALA A 9 -2.86 -21.91 14.22
N PHE A 10 -1.79 -21.23 14.63
CA PHE A 10 -0.41 -21.69 14.41
C PHE A 10 -0.10 -22.99 15.14
N ASN A 11 -0.64 -23.21 16.34
CA ASN A 11 -0.49 -24.47 17.07
C ASN A 11 -1.15 -25.65 16.34
N ILE A 12 -2.28 -25.42 15.68
CA ILE A 12 -3.00 -26.43 14.89
C ILE A 12 -2.23 -26.83 13.62
N ILE A 13 -1.60 -25.86 12.96
CA ILE A 13 -0.90 -26.08 11.67
C ILE A 13 0.58 -26.42 11.83
N ASN A 14 1.09 -26.50 13.05
CA ASN A 14 2.51 -26.73 13.31
C ASN A 14 2.92 -28.17 12.93
N GLY A 15 4.19 -28.34 12.52
CA GLY A 15 4.80 -29.64 12.28
C GLY A 15 4.65 -30.18 10.83
N HIS A 16 4.05 -29.44 9.91
CA HIS A 16 4.00 -29.83 8.49
C HIS A 16 5.29 -29.47 7.76
N LYS A 17 5.61 -30.24 6.71
CA LYS A 17 6.80 -30.00 5.86
C LYS A 17 6.57 -28.92 4.82
N VAL A 18 5.33 -28.74 4.38
CA VAL A 18 4.93 -27.80 3.33
C VAL A 18 3.69 -27.04 3.78
N TYR A 19 3.73 -25.74 3.62
CA TYR A 19 2.61 -24.82 3.85
C TYR A 19 2.32 -24.07 2.55
N LEU A 20 1.06 -23.91 2.22
CA LEU A 20 0.59 -23.14 1.08
C LEU A 20 -0.31 -22.00 1.56
N ASP A 21 0.15 -20.77 1.39
CA ASP A 21 -0.59 -19.55 1.69
C ASP A 21 -1.26 -19.03 0.41
N LEU A 22 -2.52 -19.39 0.21
CA LEU A 22 -3.28 -19.03 -1.00
C LEU A 22 -3.67 -17.55 -1.07
N PHE A 23 -3.77 -16.90 0.08
CA PHE A 23 -4.20 -15.50 0.22
C PHE A 23 -3.10 -14.68 0.90
N GLY A 24 -1.88 -14.84 0.42
CA GLY A 24 -0.66 -14.41 1.09
C GLY A 24 -0.57 -12.91 1.41
N GLY A 25 -1.23 -12.03 0.63
CA GLY A 25 -1.23 -10.59 0.86
C GLY A 25 0.19 -10.08 1.19
N SER A 26 0.36 -9.45 2.35
CA SER A 26 1.66 -8.94 2.81
C SER A 26 2.69 -10.02 3.17
N GLY A 27 2.37 -11.30 3.03
CA GLY A 27 3.25 -12.41 3.43
C GLY A 27 3.44 -12.57 4.94
N PHE A 28 2.66 -11.84 5.77
CA PHE A 28 2.82 -11.88 7.23
C PHE A 28 2.66 -13.29 7.80
N ILE A 29 1.63 -14.02 7.36
CA ILE A 29 1.37 -15.40 7.81
C ILE A 29 2.49 -16.32 7.32
N SER A 30 2.83 -16.27 6.05
CA SER A 30 3.92 -17.04 5.44
C SER A 30 5.25 -16.85 6.15
N ASN A 31 5.61 -15.59 6.45
CA ASN A 31 6.84 -15.25 7.18
C ASN A 31 6.81 -15.77 8.62
N THR A 32 5.67 -15.68 9.29
CA THR A 32 5.51 -16.18 10.66
C THR A 32 5.65 -17.70 10.72
N ILE A 33 5.01 -18.42 9.79
CA ILE A 33 5.15 -19.88 9.66
C ILE A 33 6.63 -20.24 9.41
N LYS A 34 7.30 -19.55 8.49
CA LYS A 34 8.70 -19.82 8.17
C LYS A 34 9.64 -19.58 9.35
N LYS A 35 9.39 -18.55 10.15
CA LYS A 35 10.15 -18.28 11.40
C LYS A 35 9.96 -19.37 12.45
N GLN A 36 8.74 -19.88 12.62
CA GLN A 36 8.44 -20.93 13.59
C GLN A 36 8.89 -22.31 13.11
N ASN A 37 8.88 -22.55 11.80
CA ASN A 37 9.25 -23.82 11.18
C ASN A 37 10.32 -23.61 10.10
N PRO A 38 11.58 -23.30 10.46
CA PRO A 38 12.64 -22.94 9.51
C PRO A 38 12.93 -23.99 8.43
N GLN A 39 12.69 -25.28 8.77
CA GLN A 39 12.92 -26.40 7.85
C GLN A 39 11.76 -26.68 6.90
N SER A 40 10.60 -26.04 7.12
CA SER A 40 9.46 -26.24 6.25
C SER A 40 9.60 -25.45 4.95
N ARG A 41 8.93 -25.91 3.89
CA ARG A 41 8.73 -25.17 2.65
C ARG A 41 7.45 -24.36 2.80
N VAL A 42 7.53 -23.03 2.66
CA VAL A 42 6.36 -22.15 2.62
C VAL A 42 6.22 -21.63 1.21
N ILE A 43 5.05 -21.83 0.61
CA ILE A 43 4.69 -21.33 -0.71
C ILE A 43 3.69 -20.18 -0.48
N TRP A 44 4.12 -18.99 -0.79
CA TRP A 44 3.33 -17.77 -0.70
C TRP A 44 2.78 -17.39 -2.06
N ASN A 45 1.46 -17.24 -2.17
CA ASN A 45 0.81 -16.73 -3.37
C ASN A 45 0.72 -15.20 -3.29
N ASP A 46 1.60 -14.52 -4.00
CA ASP A 46 1.65 -13.06 -4.12
C ASP A 46 0.77 -12.58 -5.28
N PHE A 47 -0.52 -12.82 -5.18
CA PHE A 47 -1.49 -12.44 -6.20
C PHE A 47 -1.54 -10.91 -6.43
N ASP A 48 -1.37 -10.13 -5.36
CA ASP A 48 -1.42 -8.66 -5.40
C ASP A 48 -0.07 -8.01 -5.73
N ASN A 49 0.93 -8.82 -6.13
CA ASN A 49 2.30 -8.37 -6.41
C ASN A 49 2.92 -7.55 -5.25
N TYR A 50 2.66 -7.97 -4.03
CA TYR A 50 3.06 -7.25 -2.83
C TYR A 50 4.57 -7.18 -2.68
N ASN A 51 5.29 -8.23 -3.12
CA ASN A 51 6.74 -8.25 -3.10
C ASN A 51 7.35 -7.10 -3.93
N HIS A 52 6.82 -6.86 -5.12
CA HIS A 52 7.25 -5.71 -5.95
C HIS A 52 6.99 -4.38 -5.25
N ARG A 53 5.84 -4.23 -4.58
CA ARG A 53 5.53 -3.01 -3.80
C ARG A 53 6.52 -2.80 -2.65
N LEU A 54 7.05 -3.86 -2.02
CA LEU A 54 8.11 -3.74 -1.01
C LEU A 54 9.41 -3.17 -1.60
N GLU A 55 9.75 -3.52 -2.84
CA GLU A 55 10.91 -2.98 -3.54
C GLU A 55 10.76 -1.49 -3.85
N LEU A 56 9.53 -1.01 -4.01
CA LEU A 56 9.20 0.40 -4.28
C LEU A 56 9.15 1.28 -3.02
N ILE A 57 9.30 0.71 -1.81
CA ILE A 57 9.23 1.48 -0.55
C ILE A 57 10.14 2.72 -0.55
N PRO A 58 11.42 2.65 -0.97
CA PRO A 58 12.29 3.84 -0.96
C PRO A 58 11.74 4.97 -1.83
N GLN A 59 11.26 4.65 -3.04
CA GLN A 59 10.65 5.63 -3.95
C GLN A 59 9.33 6.16 -3.39
N THR A 60 8.49 5.29 -2.86
CA THR A 60 7.19 5.65 -2.26
C THR A 60 7.38 6.59 -1.07
N ASN A 61 8.43 6.40 -0.26
CA ASN A 61 8.76 7.30 0.83
C ASN A 61 9.17 8.70 0.34
N ILE A 62 9.85 8.81 -0.79
CA ILE A 62 10.18 10.11 -1.40
C ILE A 62 8.89 10.83 -1.81
N VAL A 63 7.96 10.10 -2.44
CA VAL A 63 6.64 10.66 -2.80
C VAL A 63 5.88 11.11 -1.55
N HIS A 64 5.87 10.32 -0.49
CA HIS A 64 5.25 10.68 0.78
C HIS A 64 5.80 11.98 1.35
N GLN A 65 7.14 12.11 1.42
CA GLN A 65 7.79 13.32 1.91
C GLN A 65 7.44 14.55 1.08
N TYR A 66 7.42 14.41 -0.25
CA TYR A 66 7.04 15.49 -1.15
C TYR A 66 5.58 15.93 -0.91
N LEU A 67 4.65 14.98 -0.87
CA LEU A 67 3.23 15.26 -0.64
C LEU A 67 2.98 15.88 0.74
N THR A 68 3.67 15.40 1.78
CA THR A 68 3.58 15.97 3.13
C THR A 68 3.98 17.45 3.13
N LYS A 69 5.06 17.80 2.40
CA LYS A 69 5.48 19.18 2.27
C LYS A 69 4.51 20.01 1.41
N LEU A 70 4.03 19.45 0.31
CA LEU A 70 3.09 20.11 -0.58
C LEU A 70 1.77 20.45 0.14
N PHE A 71 1.33 19.57 1.05
CA PHE A 71 0.08 19.71 1.78
C PHE A 71 0.23 20.29 3.20
N GLU A 72 1.42 20.84 3.56
CA GLU A 72 1.67 21.32 4.93
C GLU A 72 0.63 22.32 5.45
N ASN A 73 0.00 23.10 4.56
CA ASN A 73 -1.02 24.08 4.87
C ASN A 73 -2.45 23.59 4.59
N ILE A 74 -2.64 22.35 4.21
CA ILE A 74 -3.95 21.75 3.98
C ILE A 74 -4.24 20.77 5.13
N PRO A 75 -5.25 21.00 5.97
CA PRO A 75 -5.57 20.06 7.05
C PRO A 75 -5.91 18.67 6.52
N ASN A 76 -5.56 17.63 7.28
CA ASN A 76 -5.93 16.24 6.97
C ASN A 76 -7.46 16.12 6.80
N GLY A 77 -7.89 15.32 5.85
CA GLY A 77 -9.30 15.11 5.51
C GLY A 77 -9.95 16.27 4.73
N LYS A 78 -9.17 17.22 4.21
CA LYS A 78 -9.68 18.30 3.36
C LYS A 78 -9.51 17.99 1.88
N ASN A 79 -10.40 18.57 1.08
CA ASN A 79 -10.34 18.42 -0.38
C ASN A 79 -9.25 19.33 -0.96
N VAL A 80 -8.22 18.73 -1.53
CA VAL A 80 -7.05 19.41 -2.12
C VAL A 80 -7.44 20.27 -3.32
N ARG A 81 -8.51 19.93 -4.05
CA ARG A 81 -9.02 20.71 -5.19
C ARG A 81 -9.53 22.10 -4.81
N SER A 82 -9.77 22.35 -3.53
CA SER A 82 -10.09 23.69 -3.01
C SER A 82 -8.87 24.62 -3.00
N TYR A 83 -7.69 24.12 -3.34
CA TYR A 83 -6.41 24.81 -3.41
C TYR A 83 -5.82 24.68 -4.82
N PRO A 84 -6.26 25.48 -5.80
CA PRO A 84 -5.97 25.28 -7.23
C PRO A 84 -4.49 25.20 -7.58
N ASP A 85 -3.65 26.03 -6.96
CA ASP A 85 -2.21 26.05 -7.23
C ASP A 85 -1.54 24.76 -6.77
N ILE A 86 -1.89 24.30 -5.55
CA ILE A 86 -1.38 23.05 -4.98
C ILE A 86 -1.88 21.85 -5.79
N PHE A 87 -3.15 21.87 -6.22
CA PHE A 87 -3.69 20.81 -7.03
C PHE A 87 -3.03 20.73 -8.42
N THR A 88 -2.70 21.87 -9.02
CA THR A 88 -1.95 21.93 -10.28
C THR A 88 -0.55 21.36 -10.10
N GLU A 89 0.17 21.76 -9.05
CA GLU A 89 1.50 21.25 -8.73
C GLU A 89 1.48 19.73 -8.47
N LEU A 90 0.48 19.24 -7.73
CA LEU A 90 0.25 17.81 -7.51
C LEU A 90 0.13 17.05 -8.84
N ASN A 91 -0.72 17.52 -9.77
CA ASN A 91 -0.90 16.88 -11.06
C ASN A 91 0.40 16.82 -11.87
N VAL A 92 1.14 17.94 -11.93
CA VAL A 92 2.45 18.00 -12.60
C VAL A 92 3.44 17.01 -11.98
N TYR A 93 3.45 16.90 -10.66
CA TYR A 93 4.32 15.96 -9.96
C TYR A 93 3.97 14.50 -10.27
N LEU A 94 2.70 14.12 -10.14
CA LEU A 94 2.23 12.76 -10.41
C LEU A 94 2.49 12.32 -11.85
N GLN A 95 2.36 13.23 -12.82
CA GLN A 95 2.67 12.95 -14.23
C GLN A 95 4.14 12.56 -14.45
N LYS A 96 5.07 13.09 -13.65
CA LYS A 96 6.50 12.82 -13.74
C LYS A 96 6.93 11.51 -13.08
N LEU A 97 6.10 10.92 -12.22
CA LEU A 97 6.43 9.66 -11.57
C LEU A 97 6.49 8.51 -12.59
N PRO A 98 7.35 7.50 -12.38
CA PRO A 98 7.37 6.29 -13.19
C PRO A 98 6.03 5.57 -13.24
N GLU A 99 5.76 4.87 -14.34
CA GLU A 99 4.51 4.11 -14.51
C GLU A 99 4.37 2.96 -13.51
N ASP A 100 5.48 2.39 -13.07
CA ASP A 100 5.56 1.29 -12.12
C ASP A 100 5.58 1.71 -10.65
N SER A 101 5.27 2.99 -10.33
CA SER A 101 5.15 3.46 -8.94
C SER A 101 4.04 2.73 -8.18
N ASP A 102 4.13 2.71 -6.83
CA ASP A 102 3.08 2.10 -5.98
C ASP A 102 1.82 2.98 -5.93
N TRP A 103 1.05 2.93 -7.02
CA TRP A 103 -0.17 3.72 -7.19
C TRP A 103 -1.25 3.39 -6.17
N ILE A 104 -1.24 2.18 -5.62
CA ILE A 104 -2.17 1.76 -4.56
C ILE A 104 -1.89 2.55 -3.29
N THR A 105 -0.63 2.61 -2.87
CA THR A 105 -0.22 3.38 -1.67
C THR A 105 -0.39 4.88 -1.90
N ILE A 106 0.08 5.42 -3.03
CA ILE A 106 -0.08 6.85 -3.36
C ILE A 106 -1.55 7.22 -3.42
N GLY A 107 -2.38 6.38 -4.04
CA GLY A 107 -3.83 6.59 -4.11
C GLY A 107 -4.50 6.61 -2.74
N SER A 108 -4.02 5.83 -1.77
CA SER A 108 -4.58 5.83 -0.42
C SER A 108 -4.44 7.17 0.31
N TRP A 109 -3.42 7.96 -0.04
CA TRP A 109 -3.20 9.30 0.52
C TRP A 109 -4.03 10.39 -0.15
N LEU A 110 -4.49 10.16 -1.38
CA LEU A 110 -5.13 11.16 -2.23
C LEU A 110 -6.61 10.89 -2.49
N LEU A 111 -7.09 9.69 -2.26
CA LEU A 111 -8.46 9.29 -2.55
C LEU A 111 -9.28 9.13 -1.26
N PHE A 112 -10.59 9.31 -1.38
CA PHE A 112 -11.50 9.08 -0.26
C PHE A 112 -11.46 7.60 0.18
N SER A 113 -11.68 7.35 1.47
CA SER A 113 -11.66 6.02 2.09
C SER A 113 -12.40 4.95 1.26
N GLY A 114 -11.76 3.81 1.08
CA GLY A 114 -12.30 2.69 0.29
C GLY A 114 -12.08 2.77 -1.22
N LYS A 115 -11.54 3.89 -1.73
CA LYS A 115 -11.10 3.99 -3.12
C LYS A 115 -9.62 3.67 -3.24
N TYR A 116 -9.23 3.04 -4.33
CA TYR A 116 -7.83 2.76 -4.67
C TYR A 116 -7.56 3.13 -6.13
N ALA A 117 -6.31 3.25 -6.50
CA ALA A 117 -5.88 3.45 -7.87
C ALA A 117 -5.02 2.27 -8.31
N ALA A 118 -5.34 1.70 -9.48
CA ALA A 118 -4.61 0.56 -10.02
C ALA A 118 -3.34 0.98 -10.78
N ASN A 119 -3.32 2.19 -11.33
CA ASN A 119 -2.22 2.74 -12.12
C ASN A 119 -2.29 4.27 -12.15
N LYS A 120 -1.31 4.90 -12.79
CA LYS A 120 -1.20 6.36 -12.93
C LYS A 120 -2.44 7.01 -13.53
N THR A 121 -2.89 6.50 -14.66
CA THR A 121 -4.06 7.06 -15.40
C THR A 121 -5.30 7.02 -14.51
N ASP A 122 -5.56 5.87 -13.89
CA ASP A 122 -6.69 5.69 -12.98
C ASP A 122 -6.62 6.64 -11.77
N LEU A 123 -5.42 6.85 -11.20
CA LEU A 123 -5.26 7.81 -10.12
C LEU A 123 -5.58 9.24 -10.58
N ILE A 124 -5.01 9.67 -11.71
CA ILE A 124 -5.21 11.02 -12.22
C ILE A 124 -6.69 11.29 -12.54
N GLU A 125 -7.39 10.35 -13.15
CA GLU A 125 -8.82 10.46 -13.40
C GLU A 125 -9.61 10.62 -12.08
N LYS A 126 -9.29 9.82 -11.07
CA LYS A 126 -9.98 9.85 -9.77
C LYS A 126 -9.72 11.12 -8.98
N ILE A 127 -8.48 11.63 -8.93
CA ILE A 127 -8.18 12.89 -8.23
C ILE A 127 -8.81 14.10 -8.92
N ASN A 128 -9.00 14.06 -10.25
CA ASN A 128 -9.72 15.10 -10.99
C ASN A 128 -11.21 15.15 -10.61
N GLN A 129 -11.78 14.06 -10.12
CA GLN A 129 -13.14 14.04 -9.57
C GLN A 129 -13.17 14.46 -8.09
N SER A 130 -12.24 13.93 -7.30
CA SER A 130 -12.18 14.13 -5.85
C SER A 130 -10.77 13.82 -5.34
N CYS A 131 -10.10 14.81 -4.73
CA CYS A 131 -8.75 14.67 -4.20
C CYS A 131 -8.72 15.13 -2.73
N TRP A 132 -8.19 14.28 -1.84
CA TRP A 132 -8.18 14.50 -0.40
C TRP A 132 -6.77 14.48 0.16
N ASN A 133 -6.51 15.24 1.21
CA ASN A 133 -5.31 15.07 2.02
C ASN A 133 -5.61 14.04 3.13
N ASN A 134 -5.03 12.83 3.01
CA ASN A 134 -5.12 11.77 4.01
C ASN A 134 -3.72 11.41 4.58
N LEU A 135 -2.78 12.35 4.53
CA LEU A 135 -1.42 12.21 5.05
C LEU A 135 -1.33 12.49 6.54
#